data_0ea7083ad1762ef92a89f1b0d9f21526
#
_entry.id   0ea7083ad1762ef92a89f1b0d9f21526
#
_cell.length_a   1.000
_cell.length_b   1.000
_cell.length_c   1.000
_cell.angle_alpha   90.00
_cell.angle_beta   90.00
_cell.angle_gamma   90.00
#
_symmetry.space_group_name_H-M   'P 1'
#
loop_
_entity.id
_entity.type
_entity.pdbx_description
1 polymer ?
#
loop_
_entity_poly.entity_id
_entity_poly.type
_entity_poly.pdbx_seq_one_letter_code
_entity_poly.pdbx_strand_id
1 'polypeptide(L)'
;MSYINAAFRSSREYEVYFFMKNKYVRVYYTPGRTDDKILTNLRLISSGFPSLAATFFAEPGMDYSFNTEASETYVFSTKFCAYINYAPGTTNDKILSGPTTIAEMFPVLKNTVFENGIDSAFRSTKGKEVYLFKGNKYTRIAYDSKQLVGTIRNIADGFPILKGTIFESGIDACFASHEESEAYLFKRDQYVRIKFTPGTTDDVLLGNVRPILDGWPCLRGILPVS
;
A
#
# COMPACT_ATOMS: atom_id res chain seq x y z
N MET A 1 1.08 5.01 16.59
CA MET A 1 -0.11 5.28 15.75
C MET A 1 0.39 5.55 14.35
N SER A 2 -0.17 4.89 13.34
CA SER A 2 0.20 5.14 11.95
C SER A 2 -0.45 6.42 11.45
N TYR A 3 0.26 7.22 10.64
CA TYR A 3 -0.30 8.41 10.00
C TYR A 3 -1.03 8.05 8.71
N ILE A 4 -0.55 7.03 7.99
CA ILE A 4 -1.12 6.50 6.75
C ILE A 4 -1.37 5.01 6.96
N ASN A 5 -2.58 4.54 6.73
CA ASN A 5 -2.96 3.13 6.91
C ASN A 5 -2.77 2.33 5.62
N ALA A 6 -3.12 2.90 4.47
CA ALA A 6 -2.99 2.25 3.18
C ALA A 6 -2.60 3.26 2.10
N ALA A 7 -1.96 2.77 1.05
CA ALA A 7 -1.66 3.56 -0.14
C ALA A 7 -1.60 2.68 -1.38
N PHE A 8 -2.02 3.22 -2.53
CA PHE A 8 -1.72 2.62 -3.83
C PHE A 8 -1.51 3.71 -4.88
N ARG A 9 -0.61 3.46 -5.83
CA ARG A 9 -0.46 4.35 -6.97
C ARG A 9 -1.64 4.21 -7.92
N SER A 10 -2.10 5.33 -8.46
CA SER A 10 -3.12 5.37 -9.51
C SER A 10 -2.58 4.84 -10.84
N SER A 11 -3.47 4.42 -11.73
CA SER A 11 -3.16 4.22 -13.16
C SER A 11 -2.93 5.54 -13.90
N ARG A 12 -3.32 6.67 -13.31
CA ARG A 12 -2.94 7.99 -13.79
C ARG A 12 -1.52 8.29 -13.34
N GLU A 13 -0.72 8.81 -14.24
CA GLU A 13 0.67 9.10 -14.00
C GLU A 13 0.86 10.08 -12.83
N TYR A 14 1.78 9.75 -11.93
CA TYR A 14 2.15 10.53 -10.75
C TYR A 14 1.00 10.82 -9.77
N GLU A 15 -0.06 10.03 -9.76
CA GLU A 15 -1.10 10.09 -8.75
C GLU A 15 -1.00 8.92 -7.75
N VAL A 16 -1.25 9.22 -6.47
CA VAL A 16 -1.33 8.25 -5.38
C VAL A 16 -2.56 8.51 -4.53
N TYR A 17 -3.17 7.44 -4.05
CA TYR A 17 -4.22 7.47 -3.03
C TYR A 17 -3.60 7.15 -1.68
N PHE A 18 -3.84 8.01 -0.69
CA PHE A 18 -3.51 7.78 0.72
C PHE A 18 -4.78 7.63 1.53
N PHE A 19 -4.83 6.57 2.32
CA PHE A 19 -5.96 6.26 3.20
C PHE A 19 -5.54 6.41 4.66
N MET A 20 -6.37 7.08 5.44
CA MET A 20 -6.19 7.38 6.84
C MET A 20 -7.51 7.14 7.57
N LYS A 21 -7.59 6.07 8.39
CA LYS A 21 -8.84 5.63 8.99
C LYS A 21 -9.92 5.40 7.90
N ASN A 22 -11.10 5.99 8.03
CA ASN A 22 -12.21 5.93 7.08
C ASN A 22 -12.18 7.04 6.01
N LYS A 23 -11.04 7.74 5.86
CA LYS A 23 -10.86 8.88 4.93
C LYS A 23 -9.72 8.64 3.96
N TYR A 24 -9.72 9.39 2.88
CA TYR A 24 -8.61 9.39 1.91
C TYR A 24 -8.39 10.75 1.29
N VAL A 25 -7.18 10.91 0.71
CA VAL A 25 -6.82 11.99 -0.19
C VAL A 25 -6.21 11.41 -1.45
N ARG A 26 -6.32 12.11 -2.56
CA ARG A 26 -5.57 11.84 -3.77
C ARG A 26 -4.54 12.94 -3.96
N VAL A 27 -3.31 12.53 -4.24
CA VAL A 27 -2.16 13.42 -4.31
C VAL A 27 -1.46 13.24 -5.65
N TYR A 28 -1.12 14.36 -6.30
CA TYR A 28 -0.12 14.40 -7.37
C TYR A 28 1.26 14.53 -6.74
N TYR A 29 2.24 13.76 -7.22
CA TYR A 29 3.61 13.82 -6.71
C TYR A 29 4.62 13.60 -7.83
N THR A 30 5.80 14.20 -7.68
CA THR A 30 6.95 13.90 -8.53
C THR A 30 7.93 13.05 -7.72
N PRO A 31 8.28 11.83 -8.16
CA PRO A 31 9.17 10.96 -7.41
C PRO A 31 10.47 11.65 -6.99
N GLY A 32 10.74 11.64 -5.68
CA GLY A 32 11.92 12.26 -5.08
C GLY A 32 11.89 13.76 -4.90
N ARG A 33 10.79 14.42 -5.24
CA ARG A 33 10.58 15.86 -5.03
C ARG A 33 9.57 16.12 -3.92
N THR A 34 9.40 17.39 -3.57
CA THR A 34 8.47 17.89 -2.55
C THR A 34 7.49 18.91 -3.14
N ASP A 35 7.19 18.77 -4.43
CA ASP A 35 6.25 19.62 -5.19
C ASP A 35 4.85 18.98 -5.29
N ASP A 36 4.56 18.08 -4.38
CA ASP A 36 3.31 17.34 -4.26
C ASP A 36 2.10 18.27 -4.04
N LYS A 37 0.95 17.87 -4.58
CA LYS A 37 -0.29 18.66 -4.55
C LYS A 37 -1.51 17.80 -4.24
N ILE A 38 -2.41 18.31 -3.42
CA ILE A 38 -3.71 17.67 -3.19
C ILE A 38 -4.57 17.78 -4.44
N LEU A 39 -5.02 16.65 -4.95
CA LEU A 39 -5.96 16.56 -6.08
C LEU A 39 -7.41 16.39 -5.61
N THR A 40 -7.61 15.81 -4.44
CA THR A 40 -8.92 15.65 -3.82
C THR A 40 -8.75 15.93 -2.34
N ASN A 41 -9.52 16.88 -1.81
CA ASN A 41 -9.51 17.16 -0.37
C ASN A 41 -9.84 15.90 0.44
N LEU A 42 -9.43 15.89 1.70
CA LEU A 42 -9.74 14.81 2.64
C LEU A 42 -11.24 14.54 2.68
N ARG A 43 -11.64 13.33 2.32
CA ARG A 43 -13.05 12.91 2.26
C ARG A 43 -13.24 11.47 2.73
N LEU A 44 -14.47 11.12 3.08
CA LEU A 44 -14.82 9.76 3.48
C LEU A 44 -14.62 8.77 2.32
N ILE A 45 -14.13 7.57 2.62
CA ILE A 45 -14.02 6.46 1.66
C ILE A 45 -15.41 6.17 1.07
N SER A 46 -16.45 6.09 1.90
CA SER A 46 -17.83 5.85 1.46
C SER A 46 -18.35 6.87 0.43
N SER A 47 -17.85 8.12 0.47
CA SER A 47 -18.25 9.16 -0.49
C SER A 47 -17.44 9.12 -1.78
N GLY A 48 -16.19 8.65 -1.73
CA GLY A 48 -15.30 8.57 -2.88
C GLY A 48 -15.37 7.24 -3.61
N PHE A 49 -15.74 6.20 -2.88
CA PHE A 49 -15.89 4.84 -3.36
C PHE A 49 -17.27 4.30 -2.93
N PRO A 50 -18.35 4.72 -3.61
CA PRO A 50 -19.72 4.33 -3.25
C PRO A 50 -19.95 2.82 -3.23
N SER A 51 -19.24 2.04 -4.06
CA SER A 51 -19.34 0.58 -4.04
C SER A 51 -18.87 -0.04 -2.73
N LEU A 52 -18.04 0.68 -1.96
CA LEU A 52 -17.52 0.23 -0.66
C LEU A 52 -18.30 0.78 0.54
N ALA A 53 -19.29 1.67 0.34
CA ALA A 53 -19.94 2.43 1.41
C ALA A 53 -20.54 1.57 2.53
N ALA A 54 -21.05 0.39 2.22
CA ALA A 54 -21.64 -0.54 3.20
C ALA A 54 -20.67 -1.69 3.59
N THR A 55 -19.38 -1.48 3.45
CA THR A 55 -18.36 -2.51 3.70
C THR A 55 -17.37 -2.09 4.79
N PHE A 56 -16.61 -3.06 5.30
CA PHE A 56 -15.52 -2.84 6.25
C PHE A 56 -14.40 -1.94 5.69
N PHE A 57 -14.28 -1.81 4.36
CA PHE A 57 -13.28 -0.97 3.72
C PHE A 57 -13.59 0.51 3.84
N ALA A 58 -14.87 0.88 4.01
CA ALA A 58 -15.27 2.25 4.26
C ALA A 58 -15.28 2.60 5.76
N GLU A 59 -15.66 1.63 6.62
CA GLU A 59 -15.73 1.81 8.08
C GLU A 59 -15.36 0.49 8.76
N PRO A 60 -14.28 0.40 9.53
CA PRO A 60 -13.42 1.47 10.04
C PRO A 60 -12.41 2.04 9.03
N GLY A 61 -12.25 1.46 7.84
CA GLY A 61 -11.35 1.90 6.79
C GLY A 61 -10.49 0.79 6.22
N MET A 62 -9.60 1.15 5.32
CA MET A 62 -8.65 0.22 4.71
C MET A 62 -7.37 0.16 5.54
N ASP A 63 -6.91 -1.05 5.82
CA ASP A 63 -5.64 -1.28 6.49
C ASP A 63 -4.46 -1.29 5.50
N TYR A 64 -4.69 -1.78 4.27
CA TYR A 64 -3.71 -1.74 3.20
C TYR A 64 -4.37 -1.97 1.83
N SER A 65 -3.59 -1.75 0.77
CA SER A 65 -4.01 -1.95 -0.61
C SER A 65 -2.80 -2.11 -1.53
N PHE A 66 -3.00 -2.70 -2.70
CA PHE A 66 -2.02 -2.67 -3.76
C PHE A 66 -2.69 -2.64 -5.13
N ASN A 67 -2.18 -1.79 -6.01
CA ASN A 67 -2.65 -1.70 -7.40
C ASN A 67 -2.23 -2.92 -8.21
N THR A 68 -3.07 -3.30 -9.15
CA THR A 68 -2.78 -4.31 -10.16
C THR A 68 -2.68 -3.66 -11.54
N GLU A 69 -3.32 -4.24 -12.54
CA GLU A 69 -3.35 -3.69 -13.89
C GLU A 69 -4.41 -2.58 -14.01
N ALA A 70 -4.19 -1.68 -14.97
CA ALA A 70 -5.13 -0.59 -15.29
C ALA A 70 -5.65 0.16 -14.04
N SER A 71 -6.96 0.26 -13.89
CA SER A 71 -7.63 0.96 -12.80
C SER A 71 -8.13 0.02 -11.70
N GLU A 72 -7.38 -1.04 -11.41
CA GLU A 72 -7.78 -2.08 -10.49
C GLU A 72 -6.83 -2.17 -9.30
N THR A 73 -7.38 -2.53 -8.13
CA THR A 73 -6.64 -2.66 -6.89
C THR A 73 -7.30 -3.70 -5.98
N TYR A 74 -6.48 -4.38 -5.19
CA TYR A 74 -6.95 -5.11 -4.03
C TYR A 74 -6.99 -4.16 -2.83
N VAL A 75 -8.08 -4.22 -2.08
CA VAL A 75 -8.30 -3.46 -0.84
C VAL A 75 -8.56 -4.43 0.30
N PHE A 76 -8.05 -4.09 1.50
CA PHE A 76 -8.08 -4.99 2.64
C PHE A 76 -8.48 -4.24 3.91
N SER A 77 -9.23 -4.94 4.76
CA SER A 77 -9.57 -4.49 6.12
C SER A 77 -9.60 -5.72 7.03
N THR A 78 -8.73 -5.74 8.04
CA THR A 78 -8.53 -6.89 8.92
C THR A 78 -8.25 -8.17 8.12
N LYS A 79 -9.10 -9.19 8.23
CA LYS A 79 -9.00 -10.46 7.47
C LYS A 79 -9.78 -10.48 6.16
N PHE A 80 -10.42 -9.38 5.79
CA PHE A 80 -11.25 -9.29 4.59
C PHE A 80 -10.54 -8.55 3.46
N CYS A 81 -10.85 -8.92 2.23
CA CYS A 81 -10.37 -8.26 1.03
C CYS A 81 -11.42 -8.22 -0.06
N ALA A 82 -11.25 -7.29 -0.97
CA ALA A 82 -11.99 -7.19 -2.22
C ALA A 82 -11.07 -6.77 -3.36
N TYR A 83 -11.41 -7.16 -4.56
CA TYR A 83 -10.81 -6.69 -5.80
C TYR A 83 -11.78 -5.70 -6.45
N ILE A 84 -11.30 -4.51 -6.72
CA ILE A 84 -12.14 -3.42 -7.22
C ILE A 84 -11.55 -2.75 -8.45
N ASN A 85 -12.42 -2.23 -9.32
CA ASN A 85 -12.06 -1.17 -10.23
C ASN A 85 -12.34 0.16 -9.51
N TYR A 86 -11.31 0.96 -9.25
CA TYR A 86 -11.43 2.19 -8.45
C TYR A 86 -11.77 3.43 -9.28
N ALA A 87 -11.96 3.30 -10.61
CA ALA A 87 -12.39 4.35 -11.53
C ALA A 87 -11.72 5.71 -11.26
N PRO A 88 -10.42 5.91 -11.60
CA PRO A 88 -9.60 7.03 -11.14
C PRO A 88 -10.25 8.40 -11.29
N GLY A 89 -10.36 9.13 -10.18
CA GLY A 89 -10.88 10.50 -10.16
C GLY A 89 -12.39 10.64 -10.34
N THR A 90 -13.14 9.53 -10.29
CA THR A 90 -14.61 9.51 -10.34
C THR A 90 -15.16 8.73 -9.14
N THR A 91 -16.48 8.55 -9.10
CA THR A 91 -17.19 7.73 -8.11
C THR A 91 -17.86 6.51 -8.77
N ASN A 92 -17.35 6.09 -9.93
CA ASN A 92 -17.89 4.96 -10.70
C ASN A 92 -17.15 3.65 -10.38
N ASP A 93 -16.60 3.56 -9.17
CA ASP A 93 -15.92 2.37 -8.67
C ASP A 93 -16.85 1.17 -8.59
N LYS A 94 -16.28 -0.03 -8.72
CA LYS A 94 -17.04 -1.29 -8.69
C LYS A 94 -16.26 -2.36 -7.97
N ILE A 95 -16.94 -3.16 -7.14
CA ILE A 95 -16.41 -4.42 -6.63
C ILE A 95 -16.45 -5.43 -7.77
N LEU A 96 -15.29 -5.99 -8.12
CA LEU A 96 -15.11 -7.01 -9.15
C LEU A 96 -15.14 -8.41 -8.52
N SER A 97 -14.64 -8.56 -7.28
CA SER A 97 -14.64 -9.82 -6.53
C SER A 97 -14.58 -9.55 -5.03
N GLY A 98 -15.25 -10.36 -4.23
CA GLY A 98 -15.40 -10.18 -2.80
C GLY A 98 -16.56 -9.24 -2.43
N PRO A 99 -16.63 -8.73 -1.19
CA PRO A 99 -15.75 -8.99 -0.06
C PRO A 99 -15.69 -10.46 0.36
N THR A 100 -14.49 -10.96 0.64
CA THR A 100 -14.26 -12.32 1.15
C THR A 100 -13.04 -12.33 2.08
N THR A 101 -12.69 -13.45 2.69
CA THR A 101 -11.50 -13.53 3.53
C THR A 101 -10.22 -13.58 2.69
N ILE A 102 -9.09 -13.17 3.29
CA ILE A 102 -7.77 -13.28 2.66
C ILE A 102 -7.48 -14.73 2.27
N ALA A 103 -7.80 -15.69 3.15
CA ALA A 103 -7.58 -17.12 2.90
C ALA A 103 -8.41 -17.69 1.73
N GLU A 104 -9.60 -17.13 1.47
CA GLU A 104 -10.42 -17.51 0.32
C GLU A 104 -9.92 -16.84 -0.97
N MET A 105 -9.57 -15.55 -0.92
CA MET A 105 -9.04 -14.82 -2.06
C MET A 105 -7.64 -15.29 -2.46
N PHE A 106 -6.79 -15.61 -1.47
CA PHE A 106 -5.40 -16.04 -1.63
C PHE A 106 -5.14 -17.31 -0.81
N PRO A 107 -5.56 -18.50 -1.26
CA PRO A 107 -5.44 -19.75 -0.49
C PRO A 107 -4.02 -20.09 -0.06
N VAL A 108 -3.01 -19.62 -0.80
CA VAL A 108 -1.58 -19.78 -0.48
C VAL A 108 -1.17 -19.08 0.83
N LEU A 109 -1.97 -18.13 1.33
CA LEU A 109 -1.72 -17.44 2.59
C LEU A 109 -2.38 -18.11 3.81
N LYS A 110 -3.22 -19.14 3.57
CA LYS A 110 -3.86 -19.91 4.65
C LYS A 110 -2.80 -20.56 5.54
N ASN A 111 -3.04 -20.56 6.86
CA ASN A 111 -2.12 -21.06 7.89
C ASN A 111 -0.76 -20.33 7.93
N THR A 112 -0.68 -19.12 7.40
CA THR A 112 0.49 -18.24 7.52
C THR A 112 0.18 -17.04 8.41
N VAL A 113 1.19 -16.24 8.72
CA VAL A 113 1.02 -14.97 9.47
C VAL A 113 0.17 -13.96 8.71
N PHE A 114 -0.02 -14.14 7.42
CA PHE A 114 -0.77 -13.23 6.53
C PHE A 114 -2.27 -13.57 6.44
N GLU A 115 -2.72 -14.74 6.93
CA GLU A 115 -4.11 -15.18 6.79
C GLU A 115 -5.12 -14.21 7.41
N ASN A 116 -4.79 -13.68 8.58
CA ASN A 116 -5.69 -12.84 9.37
C ASN A 116 -5.38 -11.34 9.30
N GLY A 117 -4.60 -10.94 8.33
CA GLY A 117 -4.27 -9.52 8.08
C GLY A 117 -2.86 -9.35 7.54
N ILE A 118 -2.70 -8.30 6.78
CA ILE A 118 -1.46 -7.82 6.20
C ILE A 118 -1.33 -6.37 6.64
N ASP A 119 -0.11 -5.89 6.89
CA ASP A 119 0.09 -4.52 7.35
C ASP A 119 0.29 -3.57 6.17
N SER A 120 0.95 -4.02 5.10
CA SER A 120 1.13 -3.24 3.89
C SER A 120 1.55 -4.09 2.70
N ALA A 121 1.43 -3.55 1.49
CA ALA A 121 1.80 -4.24 0.26
C ALA A 121 2.22 -3.25 -0.83
N PHE A 122 3.17 -3.63 -1.68
CA PHE A 122 3.44 -2.92 -2.93
C PHE A 122 3.72 -3.89 -4.08
N ARG A 123 3.28 -3.49 -5.27
CA ARG A 123 3.47 -4.27 -6.49
C ARG A 123 4.94 -4.33 -6.88
N SER A 124 5.42 -5.53 -7.25
CA SER A 124 6.72 -5.73 -7.87
C SER A 124 6.72 -5.27 -9.34
N THR A 125 7.90 -5.02 -9.88
CA THR A 125 8.10 -4.81 -11.32
C THR A 125 8.29 -6.12 -12.09
N LYS A 126 8.43 -7.24 -11.39
CA LYS A 126 8.58 -8.56 -12.01
C LYS A 126 7.22 -9.25 -12.08
N GLY A 127 6.73 -9.43 -13.30
CA GLY A 127 5.46 -10.13 -13.54
C GLY A 127 4.26 -9.52 -12.80
N LYS A 128 3.33 -10.36 -12.40
CA LYS A 128 2.17 -9.99 -11.58
C LYS A 128 2.40 -10.33 -10.11
N GLU A 129 3.54 -9.89 -9.58
CA GLU A 129 3.94 -10.16 -8.19
C GLU A 129 3.69 -8.95 -7.29
N VAL A 130 3.43 -9.24 -6.01
CA VAL A 130 3.26 -8.23 -4.96
C VAL A 130 4.04 -8.66 -3.71
N TYR A 131 4.71 -7.70 -3.08
CA TYR A 131 5.32 -7.84 -1.76
C TYR A 131 4.25 -7.59 -0.70
N LEU A 132 4.13 -8.50 0.26
CA LEU A 132 3.23 -8.43 1.40
C LEU A 132 4.04 -8.37 2.68
N PHE A 133 3.68 -7.45 3.59
CA PHE A 133 4.37 -7.25 4.88
C PHE A 133 3.42 -7.49 6.04
N LYS A 134 3.91 -8.16 7.09
CA LYS A 134 3.21 -8.39 8.36
C LYS A 134 4.20 -8.43 9.53
N GLY A 135 4.10 -7.46 10.45
CA GLY A 135 5.13 -7.29 11.47
C GLY A 135 6.51 -7.20 10.83
N ASN A 136 7.47 -7.92 11.35
CA ASN A 136 8.82 -8.01 10.79
C ASN A 136 8.98 -9.04 9.66
N LYS A 137 7.88 -9.59 9.13
CA LYS A 137 7.88 -10.60 8.06
C LYS A 137 7.43 -9.99 6.73
N TYR A 138 7.92 -10.60 5.64
CA TYR A 138 7.42 -10.36 4.30
C TYR A 138 7.41 -11.64 3.47
N THR A 139 6.64 -11.61 2.39
CA THR A 139 6.65 -12.62 1.34
C THR A 139 6.29 -11.96 0.01
N ARG A 140 6.46 -12.68 -1.10
CA ARG A 140 5.88 -12.33 -2.40
C ARG A 140 4.87 -13.36 -2.82
N ILE A 141 3.82 -12.91 -3.48
CA ILE A 141 2.86 -13.77 -4.17
C ILE A 141 2.69 -13.30 -5.62
N ALA A 142 2.38 -14.24 -6.51
CA ALA A 142 1.83 -13.94 -7.83
C ALA A 142 0.31 -13.77 -7.63
N TYR A 143 -0.20 -12.54 -7.78
CA TYR A 143 -1.59 -12.23 -7.42
C TYR A 143 -2.62 -12.73 -8.45
N ASP A 144 -2.21 -13.05 -9.67
CA ASP A 144 -3.07 -13.66 -10.70
C ASP A 144 -3.21 -15.18 -10.50
N SER A 145 -2.09 -15.88 -10.37
CA SER A 145 -2.06 -17.33 -10.17
C SER A 145 -2.31 -17.77 -8.72
N LYS A 146 -2.32 -16.82 -7.78
CA LYS A 146 -2.49 -17.06 -6.33
C LYS A 146 -1.41 -17.99 -5.74
N GLN A 147 -0.18 -17.89 -6.25
CA GLN A 147 0.94 -18.72 -5.83
C GLN A 147 1.96 -17.95 -4.98
N LEU A 148 2.58 -18.64 -4.03
CA LEU A 148 3.71 -18.08 -3.29
C LEU A 148 4.94 -17.98 -4.19
N VAL A 149 5.63 -16.84 -4.13
CA VAL A 149 6.88 -16.60 -4.84
C VAL A 149 8.02 -16.56 -3.82
N GLY A 150 8.72 -17.67 -3.68
CA GLY A 150 9.76 -17.84 -2.65
C GLY A 150 9.19 -18.29 -1.30
N THR A 151 9.73 -17.75 -0.21
CA THR A 151 9.39 -18.12 1.17
C THR A 151 9.04 -16.89 2.01
N ILE A 152 8.43 -17.12 3.17
CA ILE A 152 8.23 -16.07 4.18
C ILE A 152 9.58 -15.81 4.87
N ARG A 153 10.03 -14.55 4.89
CA ARG A 153 11.33 -14.12 5.43
C ARG A 153 11.17 -12.94 6.39
N ASN A 154 12.20 -12.64 7.17
CA ASN A 154 12.25 -11.37 7.90
C ASN A 154 12.52 -10.22 6.91
N ILE A 155 12.01 -9.03 7.22
CA ILE A 155 12.28 -7.82 6.43
C ILE A 155 13.80 -7.57 6.35
N ALA A 156 14.52 -7.66 7.48
CA ALA A 156 15.96 -7.46 7.51
C ALA A 156 16.78 -8.45 6.65
N ASP A 157 16.24 -9.64 6.36
CA ASP A 157 16.91 -10.65 5.55
C ASP A 157 16.68 -10.43 4.05
N GLY A 158 15.53 -9.85 3.68
CA GLY A 158 15.18 -9.59 2.30
C GLY A 158 15.48 -8.17 1.85
N PHE A 159 15.44 -7.24 2.77
CA PHE A 159 15.75 -5.81 2.57
C PHE A 159 16.81 -5.36 3.58
N PRO A 160 18.09 -5.78 3.41
CA PRO A 160 19.17 -5.45 4.38
C PRO A 160 19.34 -3.95 4.60
N ILE A 161 18.97 -3.13 3.62
CA ILE A 161 18.96 -1.66 3.71
C ILE A 161 18.03 -1.10 4.78
N LEU A 162 17.04 -1.86 5.22
CA LEU A 162 16.08 -1.47 6.27
C LEU A 162 16.53 -1.88 7.67
N LYS A 163 17.61 -2.67 7.80
CA LYS A 163 18.16 -3.11 9.08
C LYS A 163 18.63 -1.92 9.90
N GLY A 164 18.27 -1.91 11.18
CA GLY A 164 18.57 -0.78 12.10
C GLY A 164 17.68 0.45 11.89
N THR A 165 16.76 0.44 10.95
CA THR A 165 15.75 1.49 10.80
C THR A 165 14.44 1.09 11.48
N ILE A 166 13.48 2.04 11.60
CA ILE A 166 12.15 1.73 12.13
C ILE A 166 11.41 0.70 11.27
N PHE A 167 11.75 0.59 9.97
CA PHE A 167 11.09 -0.30 9.00
C PHE A 167 11.46 -1.77 9.17
N GLU A 168 12.55 -2.10 9.86
CA GLU A 168 12.92 -3.48 10.16
C GLU A 168 11.85 -4.24 10.93
N SER A 169 11.13 -3.55 11.81
CA SER A 169 10.07 -4.14 12.65
C SER A 169 8.67 -4.11 12.02
N GLY A 170 8.54 -3.67 10.77
CA GLY A 170 7.27 -3.60 10.03
C GLY A 170 7.10 -2.30 9.25
N ILE A 171 6.11 -2.30 8.36
CA ILE A 171 5.78 -1.20 7.46
C ILE A 171 4.27 -0.97 7.59
N ASP A 172 3.85 0.26 7.92
CA ASP A 172 2.43 0.56 8.15
C ASP A 172 1.66 0.78 6.84
N ALA A 173 2.32 1.39 5.84
CA ALA A 173 1.78 1.58 4.50
C ALA A 173 2.92 1.63 3.48
N CYS A 174 2.65 1.25 2.24
CA CYS A 174 3.60 1.40 1.15
C CYS A 174 2.90 1.40 -0.20
N PHE A 175 3.59 1.90 -1.22
CA PHE A 175 3.14 1.79 -2.61
C PHE A 175 4.33 1.75 -3.57
N ALA A 176 4.16 1.07 -4.71
CA ALA A 176 5.13 1.11 -5.80
C ALA A 176 5.08 2.48 -6.48
N SER A 177 6.23 3.14 -6.65
CA SER A 177 6.34 4.42 -7.35
C SER A 177 5.94 4.30 -8.83
N HIS A 178 5.72 5.44 -9.49
CA HIS A 178 5.64 5.50 -10.96
C HIS A 178 7.01 5.37 -11.62
N GLU A 179 8.10 5.61 -10.88
CA GLU A 179 9.44 5.26 -11.33
C GLU A 179 9.66 3.75 -11.17
N GLU A 180 10.28 3.15 -12.17
CA GLU A 180 10.50 1.71 -12.21
C GLU A 180 11.38 1.23 -11.06
N SER A 181 10.96 0.13 -10.44
CA SER A 181 11.68 -0.50 -9.32
C SER A 181 11.84 0.38 -8.08
N GLU A 182 10.97 1.39 -7.90
CA GLU A 182 10.96 2.20 -6.69
C GLU A 182 9.68 1.98 -5.87
N ALA A 183 9.81 2.13 -4.57
CA ALA A 183 8.69 2.09 -3.64
C ALA A 183 8.85 3.12 -2.52
N TYR A 184 7.73 3.61 -2.02
CA TYR A 184 7.63 4.42 -0.82
C TYR A 184 7.12 3.57 0.33
N LEU A 185 7.82 3.63 1.47
CA LEU A 185 7.48 2.93 2.70
C LEU A 185 7.19 3.95 3.78
N PHE A 186 6.11 3.75 4.52
CA PHE A 186 5.65 4.63 5.59
C PHE A 186 5.54 3.86 6.90
N LYS A 187 5.97 4.45 7.99
CA LYS A 187 5.79 3.92 9.34
C LYS A 187 5.69 5.03 10.35
N ARG A 188 4.62 5.03 11.15
CA ARG A 188 4.30 6.10 12.08
C ARG A 188 4.23 7.44 11.34
N ASP A 189 5.09 8.38 11.69
CA ASP A 189 5.24 9.72 11.11
C ASP A 189 6.41 9.83 10.13
N GLN A 190 7.06 8.70 9.79
CA GLN A 190 8.25 8.67 8.94
C GLN A 190 8.01 7.92 7.63
N TYR A 191 8.85 8.22 6.65
CA TYR A 191 8.88 7.53 5.37
C TYR A 191 10.30 7.40 4.83
N VAL A 192 10.45 6.48 3.88
CA VAL A 192 11.65 6.32 3.06
C VAL A 192 11.26 5.89 1.65
N ARG A 193 12.05 6.29 0.67
CA ARG A 193 11.98 5.78 -0.71
C ARG A 193 13.10 4.78 -0.93
N ILE A 194 12.78 3.65 -1.55
CA ILE A 194 13.75 2.60 -1.88
C ILE A 194 13.74 2.33 -3.39
N LYS A 195 14.87 1.88 -3.90
CA LYS A 195 14.97 1.17 -5.16
C LYS A 195 15.18 -0.31 -4.85
N PHE A 196 14.33 -1.17 -5.38
CA PHE A 196 14.36 -2.60 -5.11
C PHE A 196 14.64 -3.40 -6.39
N THR A 197 15.33 -4.54 -6.24
CA THR A 197 15.58 -5.49 -7.33
C THR A 197 14.83 -6.79 -7.02
N PRO A 198 13.73 -7.09 -7.75
CA PRO A 198 12.87 -8.22 -7.42
C PRO A 198 13.61 -9.56 -7.33
N GLY A 199 13.52 -10.19 -6.15
CA GLY A 199 14.10 -11.52 -5.90
C GLY A 199 15.57 -11.51 -5.47
N THR A 200 16.17 -10.34 -5.28
CA THR A 200 17.53 -10.19 -4.74
C THR A 200 17.51 -9.40 -3.43
N THR A 201 18.68 -9.08 -2.90
CA THR A 201 18.89 -8.19 -1.75
C THR A 201 19.68 -6.94 -2.14
N ASP A 202 19.76 -6.64 -3.45
CA ASP A 202 20.53 -5.51 -4.00
C ASP A 202 19.70 -4.22 -4.02
N ASP A 203 18.96 -4.00 -2.94
CA ASP A 203 18.12 -2.84 -2.79
C ASP A 203 18.93 -1.63 -2.30
N VAL A 204 18.43 -0.42 -2.55
CA VAL A 204 19.11 0.83 -2.18
C VAL A 204 18.13 1.82 -1.56
N LEU A 205 18.55 2.51 -0.50
CA LEU A 205 17.82 3.66 0.02
C LEU A 205 18.00 4.86 -0.93
N LEU A 206 16.90 5.43 -1.38
CA LEU A 206 16.89 6.66 -2.18
C LEU A 206 16.70 7.88 -1.27
N GLY A 207 17.75 8.21 -0.52
CA GLY A 207 17.78 9.23 0.53
C GLY A 207 17.71 8.63 1.93
N ASN A 208 17.37 9.45 2.91
CA ASN A 208 17.31 9.06 4.32
C ASN A 208 15.86 8.81 4.77
N VAL A 209 15.70 8.06 5.86
CA VAL A 209 14.44 8.04 6.62
C VAL A 209 14.20 9.44 7.18
N ARG A 210 13.02 9.98 6.96
CA ARG A 210 12.64 11.34 7.37
C ARG A 210 11.15 11.47 7.67
N PRO A 211 10.72 12.54 8.36
CA PRO A 211 9.31 12.81 8.62
C PRO A 211 8.50 12.88 7.34
N ILE A 212 7.27 12.33 7.37
CA ILE A 212 6.34 12.35 6.22
C ILE A 212 6.13 13.78 5.75
N LEU A 213 5.88 14.73 6.65
CA LEU A 213 5.57 16.12 6.30
C LEU A 213 6.74 16.90 5.70
N ASP A 214 7.96 16.37 5.76
CA ASP A 214 9.13 16.96 5.09
C ASP A 214 9.24 16.52 3.63
N GLY A 215 8.73 15.33 3.32
CA GLY A 215 8.72 14.80 1.96
C GLY A 215 7.39 14.96 1.23
N TRP A 216 6.33 15.17 1.99
CA TRP A 216 4.95 15.30 1.52
C TRP A 216 4.29 16.55 2.15
N PRO A 217 4.81 17.76 1.85
CA PRO A 217 4.33 18.99 2.48
C PRO A 217 2.86 19.30 2.22
N CYS A 218 2.26 18.78 1.14
CA CYS A 218 0.83 18.94 0.88
C CYS A 218 -0.07 18.27 1.94
N LEU A 219 0.47 17.31 2.71
CA LEU A 219 -0.26 16.63 3.78
C LEU A 219 -0.26 17.41 5.11
N ARG A 220 0.40 18.57 5.18
CA ARG A 220 0.33 19.46 6.35
C ARG A 220 -1.11 19.96 6.53
N GLY A 221 -1.60 19.88 7.76
CA GLY A 221 -2.99 20.20 8.09
C GLY A 221 -3.99 19.07 7.80
N ILE A 222 -3.53 17.96 7.18
CA ILE A 222 -4.30 16.73 7.01
C ILE A 222 -3.84 15.67 8.02
N LEU A 223 -2.54 15.47 8.15
CA LEU A 223 -1.96 14.48 9.05
C LEU A 223 -1.55 15.09 10.41
N PRO A 224 -1.74 14.35 11.52
CA PRO A 224 -2.52 13.11 11.63
C PRO A 224 -4.02 13.35 11.53
N VAL A 225 -4.78 12.39 10.97
CA VAL A 225 -6.24 12.45 10.94
C VAL A 225 -6.79 12.11 12.31
N SER A 226 -7.57 13.04 12.88
CA SER A 226 -8.29 12.89 14.15
C SER A 226 -9.44 11.89 14.06
#